data_011ae3a21b78bf462113bdc55f2e4744
#
_entry.id   011ae3a21b78bf462113bdc55f2e4744
#
_cell.length_a   1.000
_cell.length_b   1.000
_cell.length_c   1.000
_cell.angle_alpha   90.00
_cell.angle_beta   90.00
_cell.angle_gamma   90.00
#
_symmetry.space_group_name_H-M   'P 1'
#
loop_
_entity.id
_entity.type
_entity.pdbx_description
1 polymer ?
#
loop_
_entity_poly.entity_id
_entity_poly.type
_entity_poly.pdbx_seq_one_letter_code
_entity_poly.pdbx_strand_id
1 'polypeptide(L)'
;MSQPILSVERLTMRFGGLTAIDDLSLDVCEQKITAVIGPNGAGKTTLFNCMTGFYKPTVGGVRLNHPQRGPLALETLASHQVAHTAQVVRTFQNIRLFPKMTVLENLIVAQHNPLQQASRFSLAGLFGLPSYRQAETRAVEKAVHWLTRLNLIDKADVAAGDLPYGTQRRIEIARALCVDPILLCLDEPAAGLNPRESAELNELLQSLVREDALSILLIEHDMSVVMNVSDDICVLNYVRKIAEGSPAEICSNPSVIQAYLGEDEAEEEGISA
;
A
#
# COMPACT_ATOMS: atom_id res chain seq x y z
N MET A 1 4.70 -20.73 -12.17
CA MET A 1 4.46 -20.13 -10.85
C MET A 1 5.23 -18.82 -10.82
N SER A 2 4.56 -17.68 -10.63
CA SER A 2 5.23 -16.40 -10.44
C SER A 2 6.07 -16.46 -9.17
N GLN A 3 7.28 -15.87 -9.21
CA GLN A 3 8.12 -15.82 -8.02
C GLN A 3 7.53 -14.82 -7.01
N PRO A 4 7.59 -15.08 -5.70
CA PRO A 4 7.16 -14.11 -4.72
C PRO A 4 8.12 -12.92 -4.67
N ILE A 5 7.57 -11.70 -4.76
CA ILE A 5 8.33 -10.47 -4.54
C ILE A 5 8.56 -10.25 -3.04
N LEU A 6 7.58 -10.63 -2.21
CA LEU A 6 7.67 -10.55 -0.76
C LEU A 6 7.14 -11.83 -0.13
N SER A 7 7.88 -12.37 0.85
CA SER A 7 7.49 -13.54 1.64
C SER A 7 7.48 -13.19 3.13
N VAL A 8 6.37 -13.46 3.77
CA VAL A 8 6.22 -13.43 5.24
C VAL A 8 6.41 -14.85 5.75
N GLU A 9 7.39 -15.07 6.65
CA GLU A 9 7.76 -16.39 7.13
C GLU A 9 7.46 -16.53 8.62
N ARG A 10 6.43 -17.30 8.98
CA ARG A 10 6.02 -17.65 10.35
C ARG A 10 5.97 -16.45 11.29
N LEU A 11 5.40 -15.36 10.81
CA LEU A 11 5.37 -14.09 11.50
C LEU A 11 4.45 -14.15 12.72
N THR A 12 5.01 -13.84 13.88
CA THR A 12 4.25 -13.63 15.12
C THR A 12 4.53 -12.25 15.65
N MET A 13 3.46 -11.50 15.99
CA MET A 13 3.57 -10.18 16.61
C MET A 13 2.80 -10.14 17.93
N ARG A 14 3.50 -9.74 19.00
CA ARG A 14 2.93 -9.61 20.35
C ARG A 14 3.13 -8.22 20.91
N PHE A 15 2.12 -7.69 21.56
CA PHE A 15 2.16 -6.45 22.33
C PHE A 15 1.90 -6.77 23.81
N GLY A 16 2.97 -6.91 24.60
CA GLY A 16 2.85 -7.41 25.96
C GLY A 16 2.22 -8.81 25.99
N GLY A 17 1.06 -8.96 26.62
CA GLY A 17 0.31 -10.22 26.70
C GLY A 17 -0.62 -10.51 25.51
N LEU A 18 -0.84 -9.51 24.61
CA LEU A 18 -1.73 -9.65 23.48
C LEU A 18 -0.96 -10.17 22.25
N THR A 19 -1.41 -11.28 21.66
CA THR A 19 -0.94 -11.74 20.35
C THR A 19 -1.81 -11.09 19.26
N ALA A 20 -1.22 -10.30 18.39
CA ALA A 20 -1.90 -9.60 17.30
C ALA A 20 -1.73 -10.30 15.93
N ILE A 21 -0.72 -11.15 15.79
CA ILE A 21 -0.52 -12.10 14.67
C ILE A 21 0.13 -13.35 15.26
N ASP A 22 -0.32 -14.54 14.83
CA ASP A 22 0.18 -15.81 15.31
C ASP A 22 0.54 -16.77 14.15
N ASP A 23 1.85 -17.05 13.99
CA ASP A 23 2.44 -17.99 13.02
C ASP A 23 1.93 -17.82 11.57
N LEU A 24 1.89 -16.56 11.07
CA LEU A 24 1.37 -16.23 9.74
C LEU A 24 2.47 -16.35 8.69
N SER A 25 2.19 -17.08 7.60
CA SER A 25 3.02 -17.12 6.40
C SER A 25 2.18 -16.72 5.18
N LEU A 26 2.75 -15.85 4.32
CA LEU A 26 2.08 -15.28 3.15
C LEU A 26 3.12 -14.95 2.08
N ASP A 27 2.81 -15.26 0.83
CA ASP A 27 3.56 -14.82 -0.33
C ASP A 27 2.80 -13.77 -1.13
N VAL A 28 3.49 -12.69 -1.49
CA VAL A 28 3.01 -11.67 -2.43
C VAL A 28 3.73 -11.87 -3.75
N CYS A 29 3.00 -12.18 -4.81
CA CYS A 29 3.56 -12.47 -6.12
C CYS A 29 3.93 -11.20 -6.89
N GLU A 30 4.96 -11.30 -7.73
CA GLU A 30 5.33 -10.21 -8.66
C GLU A 30 4.23 -9.94 -9.66
N GLN A 31 4.02 -8.63 -9.95
CA GLN A 31 3.08 -8.16 -10.98
C GLN A 31 1.66 -8.71 -10.80
N LYS A 32 1.23 -8.80 -9.55
CA LYS A 32 -0.11 -9.23 -9.16
C LYS A 32 -0.67 -8.33 -8.07
N ILE A 33 -1.97 -8.41 -7.88
CA ILE A 33 -2.69 -7.81 -6.76
C ILE A 33 -2.99 -8.92 -5.76
N THR A 34 -2.32 -8.87 -4.61
CA THR A 34 -2.62 -9.75 -3.48
C THR A 34 -3.45 -8.97 -2.45
N ALA A 35 -4.63 -9.46 -2.11
CA ALA A 35 -5.46 -8.87 -1.06
C ALA A 35 -5.30 -9.60 0.26
N VAL A 36 -5.35 -8.84 1.36
CA VAL A 36 -5.49 -9.36 2.73
C VAL A 36 -6.81 -8.89 3.29
N ILE A 37 -7.70 -9.83 3.54
CA ILE A 37 -9.04 -9.57 4.06
C ILE A 37 -9.25 -10.25 5.41
N GLY A 38 -10.35 -9.96 6.07
CA GLY A 38 -10.76 -10.58 7.34
C GLY A 38 -11.48 -9.59 8.23
N PRO A 39 -12.10 -10.08 9.29
CA PRO A 39 -12.82 -9.31 10.30
C PRO A 39 -12.00 -8.20 10.95
N ASN A 40 -12.69 -7.29 11.65
CA ASN A 40 -12.06 -6.30 12.48
C ASN A 40 -11.27 -6.97 13.61
N GLY A 41 -10.03 -6.51 13.84
CA GLY A 41 -9.16 -7.15 14.84
C GLY A 41 -8.45 -8.43 14.36
N ALA A 42 -8.64 -8.91 13.13
CA ALA A 42 -7.97 -10.10 12.59
C ALA A 42 -6.45 -9.95 12.41
N GLY A 43 -5.88 -8.75 12.60
CA GLY A 43 -4.44 -8.51 12.51
C GLY A 43 -3.96 -7.87 11.21
N LYS A 44 -4.85 -7.52 10.27
CA LYS A 44 -4.51 -6.94 8.95
C LYS A 44 -3.55 -5.75 9.03
N THR A 45 -3.93 -4.72 9.78
CA THR A 45 -3.11 -3.50 9.96
C THR A 45 -1.77 -3.81 10.67
N THR A 46 -1.76 -4.78 11.59
CA THR A 46 -0.52 -5.21 12.25
C THR A 46 0.43 -5.88 11.27
N LEU A 47 -0.10 -6.75 10.39
CA LEU A 47 0.67 -7.37 9.31
C LEU A 47 1.30 -6.31 8.39
N PHE A 48 0.52 -5.33 7.94
CA PHE A 48 1.02 -4.20 7.15
C PHE A 48 2.11 -3.41 7.85
N ASN A 49 1.94 -3.15 9.15
CA ASN A 49 2.94 -2.44 9.94
C ASN A 49 4.25 -3.24 10.05
N CYS A 50 4.18 -4.57 10.13
CA CYS A 50 5.38 -5.42 10.10
C CYS A 50 6.06 -5.39 8.73
N MET A 51 5.28 -5.53 7.64
CA MET A 51 5.83 -5.54 6.27
C MET A 51 6.42 -4.20 5.85
N THR A 52 5.89 -3.10 6.38
CA THR A 52 6.35 -1.73 6.05
C THR A 52 7.36 -1.16 7.07
N GLY A 53 7.83 -2.00 8.01
CA GLY A 53 8.90 -1.67 8.96
C GLY A 53 8.48 -0.73 10.10
N PHE A 54 7.17 -0.54 10.33
CA PHE A 54 6.67 0.21 11.50
C PHE A 54 6.76 -0.63 12.77
N TYR A 55 6.52 -1.95 12.66
CA TYR A 55 6.71 -2.89 13.76
C TYR A 55 7.75 -3.93 13.39
N LYS A 56 8.55 -4.34 14.36
CA LYS A 56 9.43 -5.48 14.23
C LYS A 56 8.72 -6.71 14.74
N PRO A 57 8.61 -7.80 13.96
CA PRO A 57 7.99 -9.03 14.41
C PRO A 57 8.65 -9.57 15.68
N THR A 58 7.86 -10.20 16.55
CA THR A 58 8.40 -10.88 17.74
C THR A 58 9.12 -12.19 17.35
N VAL A 59 8.56 -12.89 16.35
CA VAL A 59 9.13 -14.11 15.76
C VAL A 59 8.88 -14.09 14.26
N GLY A 60 9.71 -14.81 13.49
CA GLY A 60 9.62 -14.87 12.04
C GLY A 60 10.23 -13.63 11.39
N GLY A 61 9.95 -13.44 10.11
CA GLY A 61 10.53 -12.34 9.32
C GLY A 61 9.74 -12.03 8.07
N VAL A 62 10.16 -10.96 7.40
CA VAL A 62 9.62 -10.51 6.12
C VAL A 62 10.77 -10.37 5.13
N ARG A 63 10.79 -11.21 4.11
CA ARG A 63 11.81 -11.22 3.07
C ARG A 63 11.28 -10.60 1.79
N LEU A 64 12.00 -9.64 1.25
CA LEU A 64 11.73 -9.04 -0.06
C LEU A 64 12.78 -9.52 -1.06
N ASN A 65 12.36 -10.03 -2.19
CA ASN A 65 13.23 -10.37 -3.32
C ASN A 65 13.36 -9.17 -4.25
N HIS A 66 14.27 -8.24 -3.89
CA HIS A 66 14.43 -7.02 -4.67
C HIS A 66 15.16 -7.30 -5.99
N PRO A 67 14.60 -6.90 -7.17
CA PRO A 67 15.14 -7.30 -8.48
C PRO A 67 16.59 -6.83 -8.74
N GLN A 68 16.99 -5.72 -8.15
CA GLN A 68 18.35 -5.15 -8.36
C GLN A 68 19.29 -5.36 -7.17
N ARG A 69 18.77 -5.61 -5.95
CA ARG A 69 19.55 -5.66 -4.70
C ARG A 69 19.64 -7.06 -4.11
N GLY A 70 18.88 -8.03 -4.68
CA GLY A 70 18.74 -9.35 -4.11
C GLY A 70 17.85 -9.39 -2.87
N PRO A 71 17.89 -10.46 -2.08
CA PRO A 71 17.00 -10.65 -0.94
C PRO A 71 17.32 -9.67 0.19
N LEU A 72 16.30 -9.00 0.72
CA LEU A 72 16.35 -8.06 1.83
C LEU A 72 15.45 -8.56 2.97
N ALA A 73 15.95 -8.55 4.20
CA ALA A 73 15.18 -8.83 5.41
C ALA A 73 14.59 -7.51 5.94
N LEU A 74 13.29 -7.27 5.69
CA LEU A 74 12.66 -5.99 5.98
C LEU A 74 12.58 -5.67 7.47
N GLU A 75 12.46 -6.68 8.33
CA GLU A 75 12.46 -6.53 9.80
C GLU A 75 13.77 -5.96 10.34
N THR A 76 14.86 -6.02 9.58
CA THR A 76 16.16 -5.45 9.96
C THR A 76 16.29 -3.96 9.58
N LEU A 77 15.43 -3.49 8.68
CA LEU A 77 15.45 -2.13 8.17
C LEU A 77 14.61 -1.19 9.04
N ALA A 78 14.98 0.09 9.07
CA ALA A 78 14.11 1.13 9.59
C ALA A 78 13.00 1.45 8.57
N SER A 79 11.84 1.93 9.01
CA SER A 79 10.69 2.20 8.13
C SER A 79 11.02 3.07 6.92
N HIS A 80 11.83 4.13 7.10
CA HIS A 80 12.27 4.97 5.98
C HIS A 80 13.17 4.23 4.99
N GLN A 81 13.94 3.22 5.44
CA GLN A 81 14.77 2.38 4.57
C GLN A 81 13.92 1.37 3.81
N VAL A 82 12.82 0.88 4.40
CA VAL A 82 11.86 0.02 3.70
C VAL A 82 11.28 0.76 2.51
N ALA A 83 10.89 2.03 2.66
CA ALA A 83 10.38 2.83 1.55
C ALA A 83 11.47 3.16 0.50
N HIS A 84 12.69 3.54 0.91
CA HIS A 84 13.72 4.03 -0.02
C HIS A 84 14.65 2.94 -0.54
N THR A 85 15.05 2.01 0.31
CA THR A 85 16.02 0.98 -0.07
C THR A 85 15.30 -0.25 -0.61
N ALA A 86 14.21 -0.66 0.03
CA ALA A 86 13.44 -1.80 -0.40
C ALA A 86 12.33 -1.43 -1.39
N GLN A 87 12.05 -0.14 -1.61
CA GLN A 87 10.99 0.36 -2.50
C GLN A 87 9.61 -0.28 -2.23
N VAL A 88 9.35 -0.57 -0.96
CA VAL A 88 8.03 -0.98 -0.46
C VAL A 88 7.36 0.28 0.08
N VAL A 89 6.36 0.78 -0.63
CA VAL A 89 5.71 2.06 -0.33
C VAL A 89 4.28 1.81 0.11
N ARG A 90 3.84 2.57 1.12
CA ARG A 90 2.51 2.42 1.71
C ARG A 90 1.71 3.71 1.60
N THR A 91 0.43 3.59 1.29
CA THR A 91 -0.59 4.61 1.61
C THR A 91 -1.15 4.37 3.01
N PHE A 92 -1.92 5.31 3.53
CA PHE A 92 -2.55 5.19 4.84
C PHE A 92 -4.08 5.22 4.68
N GLN A 93 -4.78 4.62 5.63
CA GLN A 93 -6.25 4.63 5.66
C GLN A 93 -6.78 6.08 5.58
N ASN A 94 -6.25 6.99 6.41
CA ASN A 94 -6.55 8.40 6.30
C ASN A 94 -5.60 9.10 5.32
N ILE A 95 -6.15 9.88 4.41
CA ILE A 95 -5.38 10.65 3.42
C ILE A 95 -4.39 11.59 4.11
N ARG A 96 -3.12 11.49 3.73
CA ARG A 96 -2.01 12.28 4.31
C ARG A 96 -1.41 13.23 3.28
N LEU A 97 -2.24 13.97 2.57
CA LEU A 97 -1.79 15.05 1.70
C LEU A 97 -1.51 16.31 2.51
N PHE A 98 -0.67 17.19 1.97
CA PHE A 98 -0.51 18.55 2.46
C PHE A 98 -1.63 19.42 1.87
N PRO A 99 -2.70 19.73 2.63
CA PRO A 99 -3.94 20.27 2.06
C PRO A 99 -3.77 21.66 1.45
N LYS A 100 -2.82 22.46 1.94
CA LYS A 100 -2.54 23.83 1.45
C LYS A 100 -1.57 23.87 0.28
N MET A 101 -0.92 22.77 -0.05
CA MET A 101 -0.04 22.65 -1.20
C MET A 101 -0.84 22.22 -2.42
N THR A 102 -0.38 22.62 -3.59
CA THR A 102 -0.95 22.14 -4.84
C THR A 102 -0.75 20.64 -5.01
N VAL A 103 -1.52 20.05 -5.92
CA VAL A 103 -1.36 18.64 -6.28
C VAL A 103 0.06 18.36 -6.74
N LEU A 104 0.60 19.18 -7.64
CA LEU A 104 1.97 19.03 -8.14
C LEU A 104 3.01 19.12 -7.02
N GLU A 105 2.89 20.09 -6.12
CA GLU A 105 3.81 20.23 -4.97
C GLU A 105 3.77 19.02 -4.04
N ASN A 106 2.59 18.42 -3.80
CA ASN A 106 2.46 17.19 -3.02
C ASN A 106 3.28 16.03 -3.61
N LEU A 107 3.29 15.89 -4.94
CA LEU A 107 4.06 14.86 -5.62
C LEU A 107 5.58 15.15 -5.62
N ILE A 108 5.96 16.42 -5.76
CA ILE A 108 7.39 16.82 -5.72
C ILE A 108 7.97 16.59 -4.33
N VAL A 109 7.25 16.93 -3.26
CA VAL A 109 7.69 16.73 -1.86
C VAL A 109 7.96 15.26 -1.55
N ALA A 110 7.22 14.32 -2.14
CA ALA A 110 7.48 12.89 -1.97
C ALA A 110 8.88 12.47 -2.46
N GLN A 111 9.45 13.23 -3.38
CA GLN A 111 10.77 12.98 -3.99
C GLN A 111 11.91 13.72 -3.29
N HIS A 112 11.70 14.18 -2.04
CA HIS A 112 12.68 15.03 -1.33
C HIS A 112 14.06 14.35 -1.14
N ASN A 113 14.17 13.02 -1.04
CA ASN A 113 15.43 12.36 -0.83
C ASN A 113 16.39 12.43 -2.04
N PRO A 114 15.98 12.14 -3.29
CA PRO A 114 16.78 12.45 -4.46
C PRO A 114 17.19 13.92 -4.56
N LEU A 115 16.27 14.83 -4.20
CA LEU A 115 16.54 16.26 -4.18
C LEU A 115 17.55 16.65 -3.09
N GLN A 116 17.46 16.08 -1.90
CA GLN A 116 18.46 16.31 -0.83
C GLN A 116 19.83 15.72 -1.18
N GLN A 117 19.88 14.54 -1.79
CA GLN A 117 21.16 13.96 -2.25
C GLN A 117 21.81 14.80 -3.34
N ALA A 118 21.03 15.38 -4.26
CA ALA A 118 21.51 16.29 -5.28
C ALA A 118 22.00 17.64 -4.70
N SER A 119 21.39 18.10 -3.60
CA SER A 119 21.78 19.34 -2.91
C SER A 119 23.05 19.21 -2.08
N ARG A 120 23.50 17.98 -1.79
CA ARG A 120 24.72 17.61 -1.03
C ARG A 120 25.26 18.75 -0.15
N PHE A 121 24.57 19.03 0.99
CA PHE A 121 24.75 20.19 1.84
C PHE A 121 24.16 21.49 1.27
N SER A 122 23.23 22.04 1.96
CA SER A 122 22.42 23.27 1.82
C SER A 122 22.95 24.42 0.95
N LEU A 123 24.22 24.48 0.62
CA LEU A 123 24.87 25.49 -0.23
C LEU A 123 24.61 25.25 -1.74
N ALA A 124 24.51 23.98 -2.19
CA ALA A 124 24.28 23.68 -3.61
C ALA A 124 22.88 24.09 -4.10
N GLY A 125 21.86 23.96 -3.22
CA GLY A 125 20.52 24.47 -3.49
C GLY A 125 20.45 26.00 -3.51
N LEU A 126 21.22 26.66 -2.64
CA LEU A 126 21.25 28.13 -2.54
C LEU A 126 21.91 28.78 -3.77
N PHE A 127 22.90 28.11 -4.37
CA PHE A 127 23.63 28.61 -5.55
C PHE A 127 23.08 28.07 -6.90
N GLY A 128 21.98 27.30 -6.89
CA GLY A 128 21.33 26.83 -8.11
C GLY A 128 22.24 25.99 -9.01
N LEU A 129 23.08 25.13 -8.41
CA LEU A 129 24.04 24.30 -9.16
C LEU A 129 23.31 23.41 -10.20
N PRO A 130 23.92 23.13 -11.34
CA PRO A 130 23.32 22.36 -12.43
C PRO A 130 22.75 21.01 -11.99
N SER A 131 23.39 20.35 -11.02
CA SER A 131 22.92 19.06 -10.45
C SER A 131 21.60 19.18 -9.72
N TYR A 132 21.39 20.28 -8.97
CA TYR A 132 20.13 20.51 -8.26
C TYR A 132 18.99 20.83 -9.24
N ARG A 133 19.23 21.70 -10.21
CA ARG A 133 18.24 22.02 -11.26
C ARG A 133 17.83 20.79 -12.06
N GLN A 134 18.78 19.92 -12.40
CA GLN A 134 18.47 18.66 -13.09
C GLN A 134 17.62 17.71 -12.22
N ALA A 135 17.92 17.61 -10.92
CA ALA A 135 17.12 16.78 -10.00
C ALA A 135 15.71 17.34 -9.83
N GLU A 136 15.56 18.66 -9.72
CA GLU A 136 14.27 19.34 -9.66
C GLU A 136 13.45 19.12 -10.94
N THR A 137 14.07 19.32 -12.12
CA THR A 137 13.41 19.06 -13.40
C THR A 137 12.91 17.62 -13.50
N ARG A 138 13.74 16.63 -13.14
CA ARG A 138 13.32 15.21 -13.12
C ARG A 138 12.18 14.94 -12.15
N ALA A 139 12.18 15.60 -10.99
CA ALA A 139 11.10 15.44 -10.01
C ALA A 139 9.77 16.00 -10.55
N VAL A 140 9.82 17.15 -11.22
CA VAL A 140 8.66 17.74 -11.90
C VAL A 140 8.18 16.85 -13.04
N GLU A 141 9.06 16.41 -13.92
CA GLU A 141 8.75 15.52 -15.05
C GLU A 141 8.07 14.24 -14.58
N LYS A 142 8.58 13.61 -13.50
CA LYS A 142 7.98 12.42 -12.91
C LYS A 142 6.59 12.72 -12.31
N ALA A 143 6.43 13.83 -11.60
CA ALA A 143 5.14 14.23 -11.07
C ALA A 143 4.12 14.46 -12.19
N VAL A 144 4.50 15.18 -13.25
CA VAL A 144 3.66 15.41 -14.43
C VAL A 144 3.31 14.10 -15.13
N HIS A 145 4.26 13.17 -15.27
CA HIS A 145 4.01 11.83 -15.81
C HIS A 145 2.88 11.12 -15.05
N TRP A 146 2.99 11.01 -13.72
CA TRP A 146 1.98 10.32 -12.91
C TRP A 146 0.65 11.07 -12.87
N LEU A 147 0.65 12.41 -12.84
CA LEU A 147 -0.60 13.19 -12.93
C LEU A 147 -1.30 12.96 -14.28
N THR A 148 -0.55 12.89 -15.36
CA THR A 148 -1.11 12.59 -16.70
C THR A 148 -1.64 11.17 -16.76
N ARG A 149 -0.87 10.18 -16.28
CA ARG A 149 -1.23 8.76 -16.26
C ARG A 149 -2.50 8.49 -15.43
N LEU A 150 -2.72 9.24 -14.36
CA LEU A 150 -3.89 9.13 -13.49
C LEU A 150 -5.02 10.12 -13.85
N ASN A 151 -4.95 10.81 -14.98
CA ASN A 151 -5.92 11.83 -15.41
C ASN A 151 -6.16 12.93 -14.35
N LEU A 152 -5.08 13.45 -13.75
CA LEU A 152 -5.09 14.50 -12.72
C LEU A 152 -4.32 15.75 -13.12
N ILE A 153 -3.78 15.82 -14.35
CA ILE A 153 -2.91 16.91 -14.78
C ILE A 153 -3.64 18.27 -14.81
N ASP A 154 -4.92 18.28 -15.10
CA ASP A 154 -5.79 19.47 -15.08
C ASP A 154 -5.96 20.08 -13.68
N LYS A 155 -5.58 19.34 -12.63
CA LYS A 155 -5.67 19.73 -11.22
C LYS A 155 -4.31 20.05 -10.60
N ALA A 156 -3.23 20.02 -11.40
CA ALA A 156 -1.85 20.17 -10.92
C ALA A 156 -1.64 21.38 -10.00
N ASP A 157 -2.26 22.52 -10.35
CA ASP A 157 -2.13 23.81 -9.65
C ASP A 157 -3.22 24.04 -8.58
N VAL A 158 -4.15 23.09 -8.38
CA VAL A 158 -5.22 23.21 -7.38
C VAL A 158 -4.67 22.75 -6.01
N ALA A 159 -5.08 23.42 -4.93
CA ALA A 159 -4.75 22.98 -3.58
C ALA A 159 -5.40 21.62 -3.30
N ALA A 160 -4.62 20.67 -2.80
CA ALA A 160 -5.07 19.28 -2.62
C ALA A 160 -6.29 19.17 -1.69
N GLY A 161 -6.38 20.05 -0.68
CA GLY A 161 -7.48 20.08 0.28
C GLY A 161 -8.82 20.55 -0.29
N ASP A 162 -8.80 21.22 -1.44
CA ASP A 162 -10.02 21.76 -2.07
C ASP A 162 -10.68 20.75 -3.03
N LEU A 163 -10.06 19.58 -3.20
CA LEU A 163 -10.52 18.54 -4.12
C LEU A 163 -11.45 17.52 -3.43
N PRO A 164 -12.37 16.89 -4.18
CA PRO A 164 -13.20 15.80 -3.68
C PRO A 164 -12.35 14.64 -3.11
N TYR A 165 -12.90 13.92 -2.13
CA TYR A 165 -12.22 12.85 -1.40
C TYR A 165 -11.64 11.77 -2.34
N GLY A 166 -12.41 11.27 -3.29
CA GLY A 166 -11.94 10.28 -4.28
C GLY A 166 -10.78 10.80 -5.13
N THR A 167 -10.77 12.10 -5.48
CA THR A 167 -9.64 12.73 -6.16
C THR A 167 -8.41 12.80 -5.26
N GLN A 168 -8.58 13.18 -3.99
CA GLN A 168 -7.48 13.19 -3.02
C GLN A 168 -6.86 11.80 -2.83
N ARG A 169 -7.68 10.73 -2.81
CA ARG A 169 -7.20 9.34 -2.75
C ARG A 169 -6.33 8.98 -3.96
N ARG A 170 -6.75 9.36 -5.16
CA ARG A 170 -5.95 9.15 -6.39
C ARG A 170 -4.64 9.94 -6.37
N ILE A 171 -4.63 11.16 -5.82
CA ILE A 171 -3.40 11.95 -5.63
C ILE A 171 -2.46 11.27 -4.63
N GLU A 172 -2.97 10.68 -3.56
CA GLU A 172 -2.15 9.92 -2.59
C GLU A 172 -1.45 8.73 -3.26
N ILE A 173 -2.17 7.99 -4.14
CA ILE A 173 -1.57 6.93 -4.96
C ILE A 173 -0.52 7.50 -5.91
N ALA A 174 -0.82 8.58 -6.65
CA ALA A 174 0.14 9.26 -7.53
C ALA A 174 1.41 9.67 -6.79
N ARG A 175 1.27 10.21 -5.59
CA ARG A 175 2.39 10.58 -4.71
C ARG A 175 3.24 9.37 -4.30
N ALA A 176 2.59 8.24 -3.99
CA ALA A 176 3.30 7.00 -3.67
C ALA A 176 4.07 6.45 -4.88
N LEU A 177 3.52 6.58 -6.09
CA LEU A 177 4.17 6.16 -7.33
C LEU A 177 5.40 7.00 -7.68
N CYS A 178 5.48 8.25 -7.25
CA CYS A 178 6.63 9.14 -7.48
C CYS A 178 7.94 8.65 -6.83
N VAL A 179 7.91 7.70 -5.92
CA VAL A 179 9.11 7.13 -5.29
C VAL A 179 9.55 5.79 -5.90
N ASP A 180 9.01 5.43 -7.08
CA ASP A 180 9.32 4.22 -7.85
C ASP A 180 9.17 2.93 -7.02
N PRO A 181 7.98 2.63 -6.47
CA PRO A 181 7.78 1.41 -5.70
C PRO A 181 7.88 0.16 -6.59
N ILE A 182 8.45 -0.93 -6.06
CA ILE A 182 8.32 -2.27 -6.64
C ILE A 182 7.14 -3.01 -6.02
N LEU A 183 6.76 -2.63 -4.78
CA LEU A 183 5.58 -3.10 -4.09
C LEU A 183 4.84 -1.91 -3.49
N LEU A 184 3.59 -1.72 -3.93
CA LEU A 184 2.68 -0.70 -3.39
C LEU A 184 1.70 -1.37 -2.42
N CYS A 185 1.73 -0.92 -1.17
CA CYS A 185 0.85 -1.38 -0.11
C CYS A 185 -0.28 -0.36 0.08
N LEU A 186 -1.52 -0.77 -0.17
CA LEU A 186 -2.72 0.06 -0.07
C LEU A 186 -3.57 -0.37 1.12
N ASP A 187 -3.86 0.57 2.00
CA ASP A 187 -4.65 0.34 3.22
C ASP A 187 -6.03 0.97 3.06
N GLU A 188 -7.03 0.14 2.81
CA GLU A 188 -8.43 0.49 2.56
C GLU A 188 -8.60 1.64 1.55
N PRO A 189 -8.06 1.53 0.32
CA PRO A 189 -8.08 2.63 -0.64
C PRO A 189 -9.48 2.96 -1.17
N ALA A 190 -10.44 2.04 -1.09
CA ALA A 190 -11.83 2.26 -1.51
C ALA A 190 -12.72 2.82 -0.39
N ALA A 191 -12.23 2.91 0.85
CA ALA A 191 -13.02 3.43 1.97
C ALA A 191 -13.52 4.85 1.70
N GLY A 192 -14.84 5.06 1.81
CA GLY A 192 -15.48 6.36 1.59
C GLY A 192 -15.69 6.76 0.13
N LEU A 193 -15.36 5.91 -0.82
CA LEU A 193 -15.66 6.09 -2.24
C LEU A 193 -17.09 5.66 -2.57
N ASN A 194 -17.69 6.31 -3.55
CA ASN A 194 -18.94 5.81 -4.14
C ASN A 194 -18.67 4.65 -5.12
N PRO A 195 -19.69 3.87 -5.54
CA PRO A 195 -19.50 2.70 -6.41
C PRO A 195 -18.77 3.00 -7.73
N ARG A 196 -18.99 4.18 -8.32
CA ARG A 196 -18.32 4.60 -9.55
C ARG A 196 -16.83 4.88 -9.30
N GLU A 197 -16.53 5.61 -8.22
CA GLU A 197 -15.13 5.91 -7.83
C GLU A 197 -14.37 4.64 -7.49
N SER A 198 -15.03 3.65 -6.83
CA SER A 198 -14.44 2.33 -6.55
C SER A 198 -14.15 1.56 -7.83
N ALA A 199 -15.03 1.59 -8.82
CA ALA A 199 -14.80 0.97 -10.12
C ALA A 199 -13.62 1.63 -10.86
N GLU A 200 -13.56 2.97 -10.89
CA GLU A 200 -12.44 3.72 -11.46
C GLU A 200 -11.11 3.42 -10.74
N LEU A 201 -11.13 3.23 -9.41
CA LEU A 201 -9.97 2.81 -8.63
C LEU A 201 -9.53 1.39 -9.03
N ASN A 202 -10.46 0.45 -9.16
CA ASN A 202 -10.15 -0.93 -9.56
C ASN A 202 -9.48 -0.98 -10.93
N GLU A 203 -10.01 -0.26 -11.91
CA GLU A 203 -9.41 -0.14 -13.24
C GLU A 203 -7.99 0.45 -13.17
N LEU A 204 -7.79 1.48 -12.34
CA LEU A 204 -6.48 2.06 -12.12
C LEU A 204 -5.50 1.04 -11.55
N LEU A 205 -5.85 0.33 -10.46
CA LEU A 205 -4.97 -0.65 -9.82
C LEU A 205 -4.58 -1.78 -10.80
N GLN A 206 -5.54 -2.31 -11.55
CA GLN A 206 -5.27 -3.32 -12.58
C GLN A 206 -4.38 -2.78 -13.70
N SER A 207 -4.54 -1.51 -14.09
CA SER A 207 -3.70 -0.90 -15.13
C SER A 207 -2.26 -0.71 -14.64
N LEU A 208 -2.04 -0.32 -13.37
CA LEU A 208 -0.71 -0.21 -12.77
C LEU A 208 0.04 -1.54 -12.75
N VAL A 209 -0.66 -2.64 -12.48
CA VAL A 209 -0.04 -3.98 -12.53
C VAL A 209 0.31 -4.39 -13.95
N ARG A 210 -0.61 -4.19 -14.92
CA ARG A 210 -0.43 -4.66 -16.29
C ARG A 210 0.54 -3.84 -17.12
N GLU A 211 0.53 -2.51 -16.93
CA GLU A 211 1.25 -1.57 -17.80
C GLU A 211 2.54 -1.05 -17.16
N ASP A 212 2.54 -0.90 -15.84
CA ASP A 212 3.68 -0.37 -15.09
C ASP A 212 4.45 -1.48 -14.34
N ALA A 213 4.06 -2.77 -14.52
CA ALA A 213 4.66 -3.95 -13.90
C ALA A 213 4.76 -3.88 -12.36
N LEU A 214 3.83 -3.15 -11.72
CA LEU A 214 3.79 -2.95 -10.29
C LEU A 214 3.20 -4.17 -9.58
N SER A 215 3.73 -4.52 -8.41
CA SER A 215 3.10 -5.46 -7.49
C SER A 215 2.30 -4.69 -6.46
N ILE A 216 1.09 -5.16 -6.12
CA ILE A 216 0.21 -4.47 -5.18
C ILE A 216 -0.19 -5.42 -4.06
N LEU A 217 -0.08 -4.94 -2.83
CA LEU A 217 -0.66 -5.57 -1.65
C LEU A 217 -1.78 -4.67 -1.12
N LEU A 218 -2.98 -5.23 -1.02
CA LEU A 218 -4.21 -4.51 -0.70
C LEU A 218 -4.80 -5.02 0.62
N ILE A 219 -5.10 -4.13 1.57
CA ILE A 219 -6.06 -4.41 2.63
C ILE A 219 -7.38 -3.78 2.24
N GLU A 220 -8.44 -4.55 2.25
CA GLU A 220 -9.80 -4.10 2.01
C GLU A 220 -10.82 -4.92 2.81
N HIS A 221 -11.96 -4.30 3.09
CA HIS A 221 -13.12 -4.93 3.69
C HIS A 221 -14.32 -4.98 2.73
N ASP A 222 -14.30 -4.18 1.65
CA ASP A 222 -15.30 -4.24 0.59
C ASP A 222 -15.02 -5.45 -0.33
N MET A 223 -15.82 -6.52 -0.13
CA MET A 223 -15.68 -7.75 -0.91
C MET A 223 -15.90 -7.53 -2.40
N SER A 224 -16.71 -6.54 -2.79
CA SER A 224 -16.94 -6.25 -4.21
C SER A 224 -15.67 -5.72 -4.88
N VAL A 225 -14.92 -4.87 -4.19
CA VAL A 225 -13.61 -4.38 -4.65
C VAL A 225 -12.62 -5.53 -4.72
N VAL A 226 -12.47 -6.29 -3.62
CA VAL A 226 -11.50 -7.40 -3.50
C VAL A 226 -11.70 -8.43 -4.60
N MET A 227 -12.92 -8.92 -4.80
CA MET A 227 -13.22 -9.96 -5.79
C MET A 227 -13.01 -9.51 -7.24
N ASN A 228 -13.14 -8.21 -7.52
CA ASN A 228 -12.97 -7.68 -8.86
C ASN A 228 -11.53 -7.35 -9.22
N VAL A 229 -10.67 -7.06 -8.23
CA VAL A 229 -9.34 -6.53 -8.50
C VAL A 229 -8.21 -7.51 -8.18
N SER A 230 -8.42 -8.46 -7.26
CA SER A 230 -7.34 -9.30 -6.74
C SER A 230 -7.07 -10.53 -7.62
N ASP A 231 -5.81 -10.90 -7.71
CA ASP A 231 -5.36 -12.18 -8.30
C ASP A 231 -5.33 -13.28 -7.23
N ASP A 232 -4.80 -12.94 -6.05
CA ASP A 232 -4.66 -13.83 -4.90
C ASP A 232 -5.20 -13.15 -3.64
N ILE A 233 -5.90 -13.89 -2.78
CA ILE A 233 -6.51 -13.39 -1.55
C ILE A 233 -6.03 -14.21 -0.36
N CYS A 234 -5.55 -13.55 0.70
CA CYS A 234 -5.25 -14.12 2.00
C CYS A 234 -6.32 -13.70 3.01
N VAL A 235 -6.96 -14.65 3.66
CA VAL A 235 -8.00 -14.40 4.66
C VAL A 235 -7.46 -14.61 6.04
N LEU A 236 -7.56 -13.58 6.87
CA LEU A 236 -7.20 -13.61 8.29
C LEU A 236 -8.44 -13.71 9.15
N ASN A 237 -8.38 -14.52 10.19
CA ASN A 237 -9.37 -14.55 11.27
C ASN A 237 -8.70 -14.93 12.58
N TYR A 238 -9.08 -14.28 13.69
CA TYR A 238 -8.49 -14.50 15.01
C TYR A 238 -6.94 -14.58 14.95
N VAL A 239 -6.32 -13.55 14.36
CA VAL A 239 -4.86 -13.34 14.25
C VAL A 239 -4.09 -14.40 13.45
N ARG A 240 -4.77 -15.28 12.73
CA ARG A 240 -4.21 -16.38 11.91
C ARG A 240 -4.74 -16.34 10.48
N LYS A 241 -3.98 -16.92 9.56
CA LYS A 241 -4.45 -17.19 8.20
C LYS A 241 -5.38 -18.41 8.22
N ILE A 242 -6.61 -18.25 7.71
CA ILE A 242 -7.60 -19.33 7.61
C ILE A 242 -7.78 -19.84 6.19
N ALA A 243 -7.47 -19.01 5.18
CA ALA A 243 -7.56 -19.39 3.77
C ALA A 243 -6.60 -18.54 2.92
N GLU A 244 -6.22 -19.08 1.76
CA GLU A 244 -5.47 -18.38 0.72
C GLU A 244 -5.83 -19.00 -0.63
N GLY A 245 -6.01 -18.19 -1.68
CA GLY A 245 -6.35 -18.65 -3.01
C GLY A 245 -6.89 -17.54 -3.91
N SER A 246 -7.35 -17.93 -5.10
CA SER A 246 -8.04 -17.04 -6.03
C SER A 246 -9.39 -16.56 -5.48
N PRO A 247 -9.95 -15.46 -6.02
CA PRO A 247 -11.27 -14.99 -5.64
C PRO A 247 -12.35 -16.08 -5.68
N ALA A 248 -12.34 -16.95 -6.71
CA ALA A 248 -13.31 -18.03 -6.86
C ALA A 248 -13.18 -19.10 -5.76
N GLU A 249 -11.96 -19.44 -5.37
CA GLU A 249 -11.70 -20.39 -4.28
C GLU A 249 -12.11 -19.82 -2.92
N ILE A 250 -11.85 -18.55 -2.68
CA ILE A 250 -12.21 -17.87 -1.43
C ILE A 250 -13.73 -17.75 -1.28
N CYS A 251 -14.48 -17.40 -2.34
CA CYS A 251 -15.93 -17.32 -2.33
C CYS A 251 -16.61 -18.65 -1.96
N SER A 252 -16.00 -19.77 -2.31
CA SER A 252 -16.54 -21.11 -2.05
C SER A 252 -15.99 -21.77 -0.78
N ASN A 253 -15.11 -21.10 -0.05
CA ASN A 253 -14.46 -21.67 1.12
C ASN A 253 -15.36 -21.62 2.38
N PRO A 254 -15.77 -22.78 2.96
CA PRO A 254 -16.67 -22.79 4.10
C PRO A 254 -16.14 -22.05 5.34
N SER A 255 -14.83 -22.11 5.59
CA SER A 255 -14.21 -21.44 6.73
C SER A 255 -14.26 -19.90 6.58
N VAL A 256 -14.17 -19.41 5.34
CA VAL A 256 -14.29 -17.97 5.06
C VAL A 256 -15.74 -17.52 5.24
N ILE A 257 -16.69 -18.27 4.68
CA ILE A 257 -18.11 -17.98 4.80
C ILE A 257 -18.52 -17.93 6.29
N GLN A 258 -18.07 -18.91 7.08
CA GLN A 258 -18.36 -18.96 8.51
C GLN A 258 -17.75 -17.78 9.28
N ALA A 259 -16.53 -17.33 8.91
CA ALA A 259 -15.86 -16.21 9.58
C ALA A 259 -16.60 -14.88 9.38
N TYR A 260 -17.24 -14.67 8.24
CA TYR A 260 -18.00 -13.45 7.94
C TYR A 260 -19.45 -13.53 8.44
N LEU A 261 -20.13 -14.70 8.36
CA LEU A 261 -21.50 -14.87 8.90
C LEU A 261 -21.54 -14.78 10.43
N GLY A 262 -20.49 -15.22 11.11
CA GLY A 262 -20.42 -15.13 12.57
C GLY A 262 -20.20 -13.70 13.11
N GLU A 263 -19.81 -12.74 12.27
CA GLU A 263 -19.76 -11.32 12.63
C GLU A 263 -21.15 -10.66 12.58
N ASP A 264 -21.95 -10.98 11.56
CA ASP A 264 -23.30 -10.43 11.42
C ASP A 264 -24.17 -10.80 12.63
N GLU A 265 -24.04 -12.03 13.16
CA GLU A 265 -24.73 -12.48 14.38
C GLU A 265 -24.24 -11.75 15.64
N ALA A 266 -22.93 -11.48 15.75
CA ALA A 266 -22.35 -10.79 16.91
C ALA A 266 -22.67 -9.27 16.94
N GLU A 267 -22.81 -8.63 15.79
CA GLU A 267 -23.23 -7.22 15.69
C GLU A 267 -24.74 -7.06 15.99
N GLU A 268 -25.58 -8.02 15.60
CA GLU A 268 -27.02 -8.02 15.93
C GLU A 268 -27.27 -8.24 17.44
N GLU A 269 -26.48 -9.09 18.10
CA GLU A 269 -26.57 -9.31 19.56
C GLU A 269 -26.02 -8.13 20.38
N GLY A 270 -25.02 -7.40 19.86
CA GLY A 270 -24.42 -6.23 20.53
C GLY A 270 -25.31 -4.97 20.56
N ILE A 271 -26.37 -4.92 19.76
CA ILE A 271 -27.33 -3.79 19.73
C ILE A 271 -28.44 -3.98 20.79
N SER A 272 -28.49 -5.12 21.48
CA SER A 272 -29.55 -5.49 22.45
C SER A 272 -29.10 -5.40 23.92
N ALA A 273 -27.97 -4.71 24.24
CA ALA A 273 -27.48 -4.56 25.62
C ALA A 273 -27.35 -3.10 26.05
#